data_4ae67690ec32b11874d98bc0a8b5ba7d
#
_entry.id   4ae67690ec32b11874d98bc0a8b5ba7d
#
_cell.length_a   1.000
_cell.length_b   1.000
_cell.length_c   1.000
_cell.angle_alpha   90.00
_cell.angle_beta   90.00
_cell.angle_gamma   90.00
#
_symmetry.space_group_name_H-M   'P 1'
#
loop_
_entity.id
_entity.type
_entity.pdbx_description
1 polymer ?
#
loop_
_entity_poly.entity_id
_entity_poly.type
_entity_poly.pdbx_seq_one_letter_code
_entity_poly.pdbx_strand_id
1 'polypeptide(L)'
;MTPHGNTSRRITVSIDPDLEELVPGFLENRRKDVATLECAAKAADEKTVRLLGHRMKGDGGGYGFQEISQIGAALEQAATRQDWKVIVEKTEALTAFLVQVDVVYRR
;
A
#
# COMPACT_ATOMS: atom_id res chain seq x y z
N MET A 1 -15.81 -24.80 -0.54
CA MET A 1 -15.46 -24.11 -0.34
C MET A 1 -14.86 -23.18 -0.53
N THR A 2 -14.58 -23.03 -0.30
CA THR A 2 -14.39 -22.14 -0.64
C THR A 2 -13.36 -21.31 -0.57
N PRO A 3 -12.92 -20.78 -1.33
CA PRO A 3 -11.87 -19.82 -1.39
C PRO A 3 -12.01 -18.72 -0.41
N HIS A 4 -12.99 -18.82 0.35
CA HIS A 4 -13.28 -17.76 1.30
C HIS A 4 -12.22 -17.63 2.37
N GLY A 5 -11.44 -18.65 2.58
CA GLY A 5 -10.37 -18.58 3.54
C GLY A 5 -9.38 -17.49 3.23
N ASN A 6 -9.19 -17.19 1.94
CA ASN A 6 -8.22 -16.19 1.55
C ASN A 6 -8.64 -14.79 1.94
N THR A 7 -9.94 -14.51 1.83
CA THR A 7 -10.42 -13.16 2.13
C THR A 7 -10.46 -12.88 3.62
N SER A 8 -10.50 -13.94 4.44
CA SER A 8 -10.50 -13.76 5.88
C SER A 8 -9.11 -13.82 6.49
N ARG A 9 -8.09 -14.03 5.67
CA ARG A 9 -6.72 -14.09 6.15
C ARG A 9 -6.31 -12.73 6.69
N ARG A 10 -5.73 -12.74 7.89
CA ARG A 10 -5.23 -11.50 8.51
C ARG A 10 -3.71 -11.46 8.39
N ILE A 11 -3.21 -10.24 8.24
CA ILE A 11 -1.78 -9.97 8.23
C ILE A 11 -1.48 -9.14 9.45
N THR A 12 -0.79 -9.72 10.42
CA THR A 12 -0.47 -9.02 11.66
C THR A 12 0.82 -8.25 11.50
N VAL A 13 0.78 -6.96 11.81
CA VAL A 13 1.97 -6.10 11.77
C VAL A 13 2.17 -5.52 13.16
N SER A 14 3.38 -5.68 13.68
CA SER A 14 3.74 -5.17 15.00
C SER A 14 4.41 -3.81 14.84
N ILE A 15 3.82 -2.79 15.45
CA ILE A 15 4.25 -1.41 15.27
C ILE A 15 4.70 -0.83 16.60
N ASP A 16 5.69 0.05 16.53
CA ASP A 16 6.16 0.81 17.68
C ASP A 16 4.99 1.57 18.30
N PRO A 17 4.75 1.40 19.61
CA PRO A 17 3.64 2.09 20.27
C PRO A 17 3.72 3.61 20.20
N ASP A 18 4.91 4.18 19.99
CA ASP A 18 5.05 5.62 19.82
C ASP A 18 4.31 6.13 18.59
N LEU A 19 4.00 5.24 17.63
CA LEU A 19 3.30 5.62 16.41
C LEU A 19 1.81 5.35 16.49
N GLU A 20 1.31 4.86 17.62
CA GLU A 20 -0.07 4.38 17.73
C GLU A 20 -1.10 5.42 17.29
N GLU A 21 -0.89 6.67 17.69
CA GLU A 21 -1.85 7.73 17.36
C GLU A 21 -1.80 8.12 15.89
N LEU A 22 -0.70 7.85 15.21
CA LEU A 22 -0.51 8.25 13.81
C LEU A 22 -0.93 7.18 12.81
N VAL A 23 -0.97 5.92 13.23
CA VAL A 23 -1.19 4.80 12.31
C VAL A 23 -2.57 4.83 11.64
N PRO A 24 -3.69 5.13 12.35
CA PRO A 24 -4.97 5.14 11.65
C PRO A 24 -5.03 6.16 10.52
N GLY A 25 -4.48 7.36 10.74
CA GLY A 25 -4.43 8.38 9.69
C GLY A 25 -3.52 7.96 8.54
N PHE A 26 -2.39 7.34 8.86
CA PHE A 26 -1.48 6.83 7.85
C PHE A 26 -2.19 5.80 6.94
N LEU A 27 -2.90 4.85 7.52
CA LEU A 27 -3.59 3.84 6.75
C LEU A 27 -4.74 4.43 5.95
N GLU A 28 -5.44 5.40 6.51
CA GLU A 28 -6.51 6.08 5.79
C GLU A 28 -5.97 6.82 4.57
N ASN A 29 -4.81 7.47 4.70
CA ASN A 29 -4.17 8.12 3.56
C ASN A 29 -3.77 7.12 2.48
N ARG A 30 -3.38 5.91 2.88
CA ARG A 30 -3.06 4.86 1.89
C ARG A 30 -4.31 4.41 1.15
N ARG A 31 -5.47 4.39 1.82
CA ARG A 31 -6.74 4.09 1.13
C ARG A 31 -7.06 5.16 0.09
N LYS A 32 -6.79 6.42 0.41
CA LYS A 32 -6.96 7.49 -0.57
C LYS A 32 -6.00 7.35 -1.74
N ASP A 33 -4.78 6.89 -1.47
CA ASP A 33 -3.81 6.65 -2.53
C ASP A 33 -4.30 5.60 -3.52
N VAL A 34 -5.02 4.57 -3.05
CA VAL A 34 -5.58 3.56 -3.95
C VAL A 34 -6.48 4.23 -5.00
N ALA A 35 -7.38 5.09 -4.55
CA ALA A 35 -8.29 5.78 -5.48
C ALA A 35 -7.51 6.64 -6.48
N THR A 36 -6.49 7.34 -6.00
CA THR A 36 -5.65 8.17 -6.87
C THR A 36 -4.88 7.32 -7.88
N LEU A 37 -4.35 6.18 -7.43
CA LEU A 37 -3.63 5.26 -8.34
C LEU A 37 -4.55 4.70 -9.41
N GLU A 38 -5.78 4.36 -9.05
CA GLU A 38 -6.74 3.85 -10.02
C GLU A 38 -7.05 4.89 -11.09
N CYS A 39 -7.26 6.14 -10.66
CA CYS A 39 -7.48 7.23 -11.62
C CYS A 39 -6.26 7.47 -12.50
N ALA A 40 -5.06 7.44 -11.91
CA ALA A 40 -3.84 7.67 -12.65
C ALA A 40 -3.61 6.58 -13.69
N ALA A 41 -3.95 5.33 -13.35
CA ALA A 41 -3.80 4.23 -14.31
C ALA A 41 -4.72 4.42 -15.50
N LYS A 42 -5.97 4.84 -15.26
CA LYS A 42 -6.92 5.08 -16.34
C LYS A 42 -6.47 6.23 -17.24
N ALA A 43 -5.80 7.23 -16.67
CA ALA A 43 -5.35 8.40 -17.40
C ALA A 43 -3.94 8.23 -17.97
N ALA A 44 -3.31 7.08 -17.74
CA ALA A 44 -1.92 6.83 -18.12
C ALA A 44 -0.99 7.91 -17.56
N ASP A 45 -1.25 8.33 -16.33
CA ASP A 45 -0.50 9.38 -15.64
C ASP A 45 0.63 8.76 -14.83
N GLU A 46 1.75 8.49 -15.50
CA GLU A 46 2.86 7.80 -14.83
C GLU A 46 3.55 8.68 -13.79
N LYS A 47 3.49 9.98 -13.94
CA LYS A 47 4.11 10.89 -12.98
C LYS A 47 3.45 10.75 -11.60
N THR A 48 2.12 10.71 -11.57
CA THR A 48 1.39 10.56 -10.31
C THR A 48 1.71 9.22 -9.67
N VAL A 49 1.73 8.14 -10.46
CA VAL A 49 2.05 6.82 -9.92
C VAL A 49 3.46 6.81 -9.34
N ARG A 50 4.43 7.38 -10.07
CA ARG A 50 5.82 7.40 -9.62
C ARG A 50 5.95 8.17 -8.31
N LEU A 51 5.30 9.32 -8.21
CA LEU A 51 5.36 10.15 -7.01
C LEU A 51 4.76 9.43 -5.80
N LEU A 52 3.58 8.85 -5.98
CA LEU A 52 2.93 8.12 -4.89
C LEU A 52 3.74 6.91 -4.47
N GLY A 53 4.30 6.19 -5.44
CA GLY A 53 5.14 5.04 -5.13
C GLY A 53 6.37 5.44 -4.33
N HIS A 54 7.00 6.54 -4.72
CA HIS A 54 8.18 7.03 -4.02
C HIS A 54 7.86 7.40 -2.57
N ARG A 55 6.77 8.14 -2.35
CA ARG A 55 6.35 8.52 -1.00
C ARG A 55 6.01 7.29 -0.17
N MET A 56 5.28 6.37 -0.76
CA MET A 56 4.83 5.16 -0.08
C MET A 56 6.02 4.30 0.35
N LYS A 57 7.05 4.23 -0.52
CA LYS A 57 8.27 3.50 -0.19
C LYS A 57 8.92 4.06 1.07
N GLY A 58 9.03 5.37 1.16
CA GLY A 58 9.64 6.02 2.32
C GLY A 58 8.76 5.94 3.56
N ASP A 59 7.50 6.29 3.40
CA ASP A 59 6.59 6.38 4.55
C ASP A 59 6.28 5.00 5.13
N GLY A 60 6.12 4.00 4.26
CA GLY A 60 5.85 2.64 4.73
C GLY A 60 6.95 2.15 5.65
N GLY A 61 8.19 2.35 5.25
CA GLY A 61 9.32 1.97 6.09
C GLY A 61 9.37 2.75 7.38
N GLY A 62 9.11 4.05 7.32
CA GLY A 62 9.13 4.91 8.51
C GLY A 62 8.10 4.53 9.55
N TYR A 63 6.94 4.04 9.13
CA TYR A 63 5.88 3.61 10.05
C TYR A 63 5.98 2.12 10.40
N GLY A 64 6.90 1.38 9.78
CA GLY A 64 7.06 -0.04 10.10
C GLY A 64 6.21 -0.97 9.25
N PHE A 65 5.62 -0.47 8.17
CA PHE A 65 4.83 -1.26 7.25
C PHE A 65 5.68 -1.65 6.04
N GLN A 66 6.48 -2.69 6.21
CA GLN A 66 7.42 -3.11 5.15
C GLN A 66 6.71 -3.46 3.85
N GLU A 67 5.55 -4.08 3.94
CA GLU A 67 4.83 -4.47 2.74
C GLU A 67 4.38 -3.25 1.95
N ILE A 68 3.94 -2.19 2.64
CA ILE A 68 3.57 -0.94 1.96
C ILE A 68 4.80 -0.32 1.30
N SER A 69 5.94 -0.36 1.98
CA SER A 69 7.19 0.15 1.41
C SER A 69 7.55 -0.62 0.14
N GLN A 70 7.43 -1.94 0.15
CA GLN A 70 7.74 -2.77 -1.01
C GLN A 70 6.79 -2.50 -2.17
N ILE A 71 5.50 -2.35 -1.89
CA ILE A 71 4.52 -2.01 -2.92
C ILE A 71 4.87 -0.65 -3.51
N GLY A 72 5.22 0.31 -2.68
CA GLY A 72 5.61 1.64 -3.15
C GLY A 72 6.80 1.60 -4.08
N ALA A 73 7.83 0.84 -3.70
CA ALA A 73 9.02 0.69 -4.55
C ALA A 73 8.68 0.06 -5.90
N ALA A 74 7.81 -0.96 -5.89
CA ALA A 74 7.40 -1.62 -7.12
C ALA A 74 6.59 -0.67 -8.01
N LEU A 75 5.71 0.14 -7.42
CA LEU A 75 4.94 1.13 -8.18
C LEU A 75 5.85 2.17 -8.81
N GLU A 76 6.84 2.64 -8.07
CA GLU A 76 7.77 3.64 -8.57
C GLU A 76 8.53 3.10 -9.78
N GLN A 77 9.04 1.88 -9.69
CA GLN A 77 9.77 1.26 -10.77
C GLN A 77 8.89 0.97 -11.98
N ALA A 78 7.69 0.45 -11.73
CA ALA A 78 6.78 0.16 -12.82
C ALA A 78 6.36 1.42 -13.56
N ALA A 79 6.15 2.53 -12.84
CA ALA A 79 5.81 3.81 -13.46
C ALA A 79 6.94 4.29 -14.36
N THR A 80 8.18 4.15 -13.90
CA THR A 80 9.34 4.55 -14.69
C THR A 80 9.40 3.79 -16.02
N ARG A 81 8.98 2.52 -16.01
CA ARG A 81 8.95 1.69 -17.22
C ARG A 81 7.61 1.74 -17.94
N GLN A 82 6.65 2.49 -17.39
CA GLN A 82 5.28 2.56 -17.90
C GLN A 82 4.65 1.18 -18.03
N ASP A 83 4.92 0.33 -17.04
CA ASP A 83 4.39 -1.02 -16.99
C ASP A 83 3.03 -1.01 -16.28
N TRP A 84 1.99 -0.71 -17.03
CA TRP A 84 0.66 -0.49 -16.47
C TRP A 84 0.06 -1.76 -15.87
N LYS A 85 0.41 -2.92 -16.43
CA LYS A 85 -0.07 -4.18 -15.86
C LYS A 85 0.42 -4.35 -14.44
N VAL A 86 1.71 -4.11 -14.21
CA VAL A 86 2.28 -4.20 -12.85
C VAL A 86 1.70 -3.14 -11.95
N ILE A 87 1.48 -1.93 -12.47
CA ILE A 87 0.88 -0.86 -11.66
C ILE A 87 -0.49 -1.28 -11.15
N VAL A 88 -1.33 -1.87 -12.01
CA VAL A 88 -2.65 -2.34 -11.60
C VAL A 88 -2.52 -3.45 -10.56
N GLU A 89 -1.61 -4.40 -10.80
CA GLU A 89 -1.40 -5.51 -9.87
C GLU A 89 -0.97 -5.02 -8.50
N LYS A 90 -0.07 -4.04 -8.46
CA LYS A 90 0.42 -3.54 -7.17
C LYS A 90 -0.60 -2.68 -6.47
N THR A 91 -1.44 -1.96 -7.21
CA THR A 91 -2.55 -1.24 -6.62
C THR A 91 -3.53 -2.21 -5.97
N GLU A 92 -3.81 -3.33 -6.63
CA GLU A 92 -4.67 -4.36 -6.06
C GLU A 92 -4.03 -4.98 -4.82
N ALA A 93 -2.73 -5.18 -4.84
CA ALA A 93 -2.01 -5.72 -3.68
C ALA A 93 -2.12 -4.76 -2.49
N LEU A 94 -2.03 -3.47 -2.74
CA LEU A 94 -2.19 -2.48 -1.67
C LEU A 94 -3.60 -2.53 -1.09
N THR A 95 -4.61 -2.61 -1.95
CA THR A 95 -6.00 -2.74 -1.49
C THR A 95 -6.17 -3.97 -0.60
N ALA A 96 -5.65 -5.10 -1.05
CA ALA A 96 -5.76 -6.34 -0.28
C ALA A 96 -5.06 -6.23 1.07
N PHE A 97 -3.87 -5.65 1.08
CA PHE A 97 -3.14 -5.46 2.33
C PHE A 97 -3.94 -4.60 3.30
N LEU A 98 -4.50 -3.49 2.83
CA LEU A 98 -5.23 -2.57 3.69
C LEU A 98 -6.49 -3.20 4.28
N VAL A 99 -7.09 -4.15 3.57
CA VAL A 99 -8.25 -4.89 4.08
C VAL A 99 -7.82 -5.93 5.10
N GLN A 100 -6.66 -6.53 4.91
CA GLN A 100 -6.23 -7.68 5.71
C GLN A 100 -5.37 -7.31 6.91
N VAL A 101 -4.83 -6.10 6.96
CA VAL A 101 -3.85 -5.73 7.99
C VAL A 101 -4.51 -5.63 9.36
N ASP A 102 -3.82 -6.19 10.33
CA ASP A 102 -4.22 -6.16 11.73
C ASP A 102 -3.02 -5.63 12.50
N VAL A 103 -3.16 -4.45 13.06
CA VAL A 103 -2.03 -3.78 13.70
C VAL A 103 -2.03 -4.06 15.19
N VAL A 104 -0.88 -4.48 15.69
CA VAL A 104 -0.67 -4.63 17.12
C VAL A 104 0.50 -3.75 17.53
N TYR A 105 0.48 -3.27 18.75
CA TYR A 105 1.53 -2.38 19.22
C TYR A 105 2.37 -3.12 20.26
N ARG A 106 3.69 -3.03 20.07
CA ARG A 106 4.63 -3.68 20.97
C ARG A 106 4.60 -2.96 22.31
N ARG A 107 4.34 -3.72 23.39
CA ARG A 107 4.29 -3.10 24.73
C ARG A 107 5.20 -3.82 25.70
#